data_a697b5c2cd0f37ce261a112782a12b5c
#
_entry.id   a697b5c2cd0f37ce261a112782a12b5c
#
_cell.length_a   1.000
_cell.length_b   1.000
_cell.length_c   1.000
_cell.angle_alpha   90.00
_cell.angle_beta   90.00
_cell.angle_gamma   90.00
#
_symmetry.space_group_name_H-M   'P 1'
#
loop_
_entity.id
_entity.type
_entity.pdbx_description
1 polymer ?
#
loop_
_entity_poly.entity_id
_entity_poly.type
_entity_poly.pdbx_seq_one_letter_code
_entity_poly.pdbx_strand_id
1 'polypeptide(L)'
;CSEADTMPSILRVNGRRRLEGEVRAAGAKNAALPMMAAAILADEPVLLAGVPHLLDVDTMGRILRELGIEVLWDEDDTVQLRTIDARPVRAPYRLLRRMRAGFCVLGPLLARRGEAVVALPGGCAIGPRPVDLHLAGLKSLGAEIELRHGYVVARARQLRGATIRMAGPDGPTVTGTANVLSAA
;
A
#
# COMPACT_ATOMS: atom_id res chain seq x y z
N CYS A 1 10.25 26.06 16.56
CA CYS A 1 9.31 24.93 16.45
C CYS A 1 8.03 25.39 17.13
N SER A 2 7.04 25.86 16.37
CA SER A 2 5.70 26.13 16.87
C SER A 2 4.90 24.83 16.82
N GLU A 3 4.57 24.28 17.97
CA GLU A 3 3.48 23.33 18.10
C GLU A 3 2.22 24.04 17.63
N ALA A 4 1.74 23.71 16.45
CA ALA A 4 0.40 24.09 16.03
C ALA A 4 -0.56 23.31 16.95
N ASP A 5 -1.20 24.04 17.85
CA ASP A 5 -2.25 23.60 18.74
C ASP A 5 -3.40 23.03 17.87
N THR A 6 -3.36 21.72 17.61
CA THR A 6 -4.41 21.04 16.86
C THR A 6 -5.60 20.88 17.80
N MET A 7 -6.46 21.89 17.81
CA MET A 7 -7.78 21.79 18.45
C MET A 7 -8.48 20.52 17.96
N PRO A 8 -9.04 19.71 18.85
CA PRO A 8 -9.73 18.49 18.45
C PRO A 8 -10.90 18.85 17.52
N SER A 9 -10.91 18.27 16.33
CA SER A 9 -12.02 18.44 15.39
C SER A 9 -13.26 17.75 15.95
N ILE A 10 -14.34 18.51 16.13
CA ILE A 10 -15.62 17.99 16.63
C ILE A 10 -16.60 17.92 15.47
N LEU A 11 -17.11 16.73 15.17
CA LEU A 11 -18.18 16.52 14.22
C LEU A 11 -19.52 16.51 14.99
N ARG A 12 -20.37 17.49 14.71
CA ARG A 12 -21.75 17.54 15.24
C ARG A 12 -22.73 17.07 14.15
N VAL A 13 -23.45 15.99 14.41
CA VAL A 13 -24.46 15.46 13.49
C VAL A 13 -25.84 15.77 14.06
N ASN A 14 -26.66 16.54 13.31
CA ASN A 14 -28.07 16.78 13.62
C ASN A 14 -28.90 15.86 12.69
N GLY A 15 -29.45 14.81 13.25
CA GLY A 15 -30.27 13.83 12.53
C GLY A 15 -31.72 14.26 12.33
N ARG A 16 -32.61 13.30 11.98
CA ARG A 16 -34.07 13.45 11.79
C ARG A 16 -34.47 14.38 10.61
N ARG A 17 -33.62 14.50 9.59
CA ARG A 17 -33.97 15.15 8.33
C ARG A 17 -33.94 14.12 7.22
N ARG A 18 -34.93 14.17 6.32
CA ARG A 18 -34.90 13.42 5.07
C ARG A 18 -33.79 14.00 4.21
N LEU A 19 -32.94 13.13 3.67
CA LEU A 19 -31.88 13.52 2.74
C LEU A 19 -32.44 13.36 1.32
N GLU A 20 -32.35 14.43 0.52
CA GLU A 20 -32.74 14.48 -0.88
C GLU A 20 -31.65 15.20 -1.66
N GLY A 21 -31.24 14.64 -2.80
CA GLY A 21 -30.19 15.20 -3.65
C GLY A 21 -29.28 14.13 -4.23
N GLU A 22 -28.32 14.58 -5.03
CA GLU A 22 -27.31 13.77 -5.66
C GLU A 22 -25.96 14.04 -5.02
N VAL A 23 -25.18 12.99 -4.79
CA VAL A 23 -23.79 13.07 -4.30
C VAL A 23 -22.90 12.25 -5.22
N ARG A 24 -21.90 12.89 -5.81
CA ARG A 24 -20.86 12.20 -6.55
C ARG A 24 -19.91 11.51 -5.57
N ALA A 25 -19.79 10.19 -5.66
CA ALA A 25 -18.83 9.45 -4.85
C ALA A 25 -17.40 9.80 -5.29
N ALA A 26 -16.55 10.10 -4.31
CA ALA A 26 -15.11 10.26 -4.55
C ALA A 26 -14.44 8.91 -4.78
N GLY A 27 -13.22 8.92 -5.31
CA GLY A 27 -12.41 7.72 -5.44
C GLY A 27 -12.12 7.04 -4.10
N ALA A 28 -12.00 5.73 -4.11
CA ALA A 28 -11.81 4.93 -2.90
C ALA A 28 -10.32 4.88 -2.51
N LYS A 29 -9.96 5.44 -1.35
CA LYS A 29 -8.60 5.35 -0.78
C LYS A 29 -8.06 3.91 -0.77
N ASN A 30 -8.88 2.98 -0.32
CA ASN A 30 -8.47 1.58 -0.15
C ASN A 30 -8.25 0.84 -1.48
N ALA A 31 -8.77 1.35 -2.59
CA ALA A 31 -8.46 0.88 -3.93
C ALA A 31 -7.22 1.60 -4.49
N ALA A 32 -7.12 2.92 -4.29
CA ALA A 32 -6.00 3.71 -4.79
C ALA A 32 -4.64 3.21 -4.27
N LEU A 33 -4.53 2.90 -2.97
CA LEU A 33 -3.25 2.53 -2.35
C LEU A 33 -2.62 1.26 -2.96
N PRO A 34 -3.32 0.12 -3.14
CA PRO A 34 -2.73 -1.03 -3.79
C PRO A 34 -2.49 -0.82 -5.30
N MET A 35 -3.32 -0.02 -6.00
CA MET A 35 -3.08 0.32 -7.40
C MET A 35 -1.81 1.18 -7.57
N MET A 36 -1.59 2.16 -6.67
CA MET A 36 -0.35 2.93 -6.65
C MET A 36 0.87 2.02 -6.40
N ALA A 37 0.77 1.06 -5.48
CA ALA A 37 1.85 0.10 -5.25
C ALA A 37 2.10 -0.80 -6.48
N ALA A 38 1.05 -1.23 -7.17
CA ALA A 38 1.16 -2.04 -8.38
C ALA A 38 1.84 -1.31 -9.56
N ALA A 39 1.86 0.03 -9.57
CA ALA A 39 2.59 0.81 -10.56
C ALA A 39 4.10 0.51 -10.60
N ILE A 40 4.67 -0.08 -9.53
CA ILE A 40 6.07 -0.57 -9.51
C ILE A 40 6.32 -1.62 -10.60
N LEU A 41 5.28 -2.36 -11.02
CA LEU A 41 5.37 -3.42 -12.02
C LEU A 41 5.43 -2.89 -13.45
N ALA A 42 4.97 -1.67 -13.69
CA ALA A 42 4.82 -1.11 -15.01
C ALA A 42 6.16 -0.62 -15.61
N ASP A 43 6.34 -0.85 -16.90
CA ASP A 43 7.44 -0.29 -17.69
C ASP A 43 7.13 1.14 -18.13
N GLU A 44 5.87 1.41 -18.44
CA GLU A 44 5.36 2.71 -18.90
C GLU A 44 4.72 3.51 -17.74
N PRO A 45 4.58 4.83 -17.89
CA PRO A 45 3.87 5.64 -16.91
C PRO A 45 2.43 5.16 -16.68
N VAL A 46 2.02 5.06 -15.43
CA VAL A 46 0.66 4.69 -15.01
C VAL A 46 -0.10 5.93 -14.61
N LEU A 47 -1.29 6.13 -15.17
CA LEU A 47 -2.21 7.22 -14.81
C LEU A 47 -3.37 6.63 -13.99
N LEU A 48 -3.57 7.14 -12.80
CA LEU A 48 -4.69 6.79 -11.93
C LEU A 48 -5.57 8.02 -11.74
N ALA A 49 -6.76 8.00 -12.31
CA ALA A 49 -7.74 9.10 -12.19
C ALA A 49 -8.64 8.92 -10.96
N GLY A 50 -9.12 10.03 -10.42
CA GLY A 50 -10.03 10.05 -9.28
C GLY A 50 -9.39 9.57 -7.97
N VAL A 51 -8.10 9.80 -7.79
CA VAL A 51 -7.38 9.44 -6.55
C VAL A 51 -7.63 10.51 -5.50
N PRO A 52 -8.21 10.17 -4.32
CA PRO A 52 -8.56 11.17 -3.34
C PRO A 52 -7.31 11.75 -2.65
N HIS A 53 -7.29 13.08 -2.42
CA HIS A 53 -6.23 13.75 -1.67
C HIS A 53 -6.37 13.48 -0.18
N LEU A 54 -5.74 12.42 0.28
CA LEU A 54 -5.76 11.96 1.67
C LEU A 54 -4.34 11.70 2.16
N LEU A 55 -4.12 11.86 3.47
CA LEU A 55 -2.81 11.66 4.10
C LEU A 55 -2.18 10.29 3.81
N ASP A 56 -3.01 9.25 3.72
CA ASP A 56 -2.52 7.89 3.38
C ASP A 56 -2.02 7.82 1.94
N VAL A 57 -2.69 8.51 1.01
CA VAL A 57 -2.28 8.57 -0.40
C VAL A 57 -0.97 9.35 -0.55
N ASP A 58 -0.85 10.48 0.15
CA ASP A 58 0.41 11.23 0.22
C ASP A 58 1.54 10.38 0.80
N THR A 59 1.23 9.62 1.85
CA THR A 59 2.21 8.72 2.49
C THR A 59 2.65 7.62 1.52
N MET A 60 1.71 7.03 0.76
CA MET A 60 2.06 6.07 -0.30
C MET A 60 2.93 6.71 -1.37
N GLY A 61 2.60 7.91 -1.82
CA GLY A 61 3.42 8.66 -2.76
C GLY A 61 4.86 8.86 -2.26
N ARG A 62 5.03 9.17 -0.96
CA ARG A 62 6.37 9.29 -0.35
C ARG A 62 7.11 7.96 -0.31
N ILE A 63 6.42 6.85 0.00
CA ILE A 63 7.00 5.50 -0.04
C ILE A 63 7.48 5.18 -1.46
N LEU A 64 6.67 5.45 -2.47
CA LEU A 64 6.99 5.20 -3.87
C LEU A 64 8.18 6.04 -4.35
N ARG A 65 8.26 7.31 -3.94
CA ARG A 65 9.45 8.15 -4.26
C ARG A 65 10.75 7.58 -3.68
N GLU A 66 10.73 7.08 -2.45
CA GLU A 66 11.88 6.37 -1.85
C GLU A 66 12.25 5.08 -2.61
N LEU A 67 11.27 4.51 -3.31
CA LEU A 67 11.45 3.34 -4.16
C LEU A 67 11.78 3.68 -5.62
N GLY A 68 12.09 4.95 -5.92
CA GLY A 68 12.49 5.40 -7.24
C GLY A 68 11.33 5.56 -8.23
N ILE A 69 10.11 5.76 -7.74
CA ILE A 69 8.94 6.09 -8.54
C ILE A 69 8.70 7.59 -8.47
N GLU A 70 8.69 8.26 -9.60
CA GLU A 70 8.20 9.63 -9.72
C GLU A 70 6.68 9.65 -9.54
N VAL A 71 6.19 10.60 -8.75
CA VAL A 71 4.76 10.75 -8.43
C VAL A 71 4.38 12.18 -8.70
N LEU A 72 3.62 12.41 -9.77
CA LEU A 72 3.14 13.72 -10.19
C LEU A 72 1.62 13.76 -10.08
N TRP A 73 1.10 14.89 -9.61
CA TRP A 73 -0.34 15.14 -9.52
C TRP A 73 -0.75 16.10 -10.60
N ASP A 74 -1.91 15.86 -11.20
CA ASP A 74 -2.62 16.73 -12.12
C ASP A 74 -3.78 17.42 -11.39
N GLU A 75 -4.36 18.46 -12.01
CA GLU A 75 -5.45 19.27 -11.45
C GLU A 75 -6.76 18.47 -11.25
N ASP A 76 -6.95 17.37 -11.99
CA ASP A 76 -8.17 16.54 -12.01
C ASP A 76 -8.11 15.30 -11.10
N ASP A 77 -7.50 15.40 -9.91
CA ASP A 77 -7.32 14.25 -9.00
C ASP A 77 -6.66 13.04 -9.67
N THR A 78 -5.86 13.27 -10.69
CA THR A 78 -5.11 12.22 -11.39
C THR A 78 -3.67 12.21 -10.91
N VAL A 79 -3.17 11.01 -10.58
CA VAL A 79 -1.77 10.80 -10.24
C VAL A 79 -1.08 10.03 -11.36
N GLN A 80 0.03 10.56 -11.83
CA GLN A 80 0.97 9.88 -12.72
C GLN A 80 2.10 9.26 -11.92
N LEU A 81 2.38 7.99 -12.17
CA LEU A 81 3.40 7.20 -11.53
C LEU A 81 4.35 6.64 -12.59
N ARG A 82 5.66 6.93 -12.46
CA ARG A 82 6.66 6.47 -13.42
C ARG A 82 7.92 5.99 -12.69
N THR A 83 8.39 4.80 -13.02
CA THR A 83 9.67 4.31 -12.52
C THR A 83 10.82 5.12 -13.15
N ILE A 84 11.59 5.81 -12.32
CA ILE A 84 12.79 6.56 -12.72
C ILE A 84 14.08 5.89 -12.22
N ASP A 85 13.99 5.08 -11.16
CA ASP A 85 15.09 4.28 -10.65
C ASP A 85 14.57 2.95 -10.11
N ALA A 86 14.92 1.85 -10.73
CA ALA A 86 14.51 0.51 -10.32
C ALA A 86 15.44 -0.17 -9.28
N ARG A 87 16.53 0.49 -8.85
CA ARG A 87 17.50 -0.09 -7.90
C ARG A 87 17.03 -0.13 -6.44
N PRO A 88 16.29 0.89 -5.90
CA PRO A 88 15.89 0.87 -4.51
C PRO A 88 14.90 -0.26 -4.22
N VAL A 89 15.24 -1.15 -3.29
CA VAL A 89 14.39 -2.29 -2.85
C VAL A 89 13.89 -2.14 -1.42
N ARG A 90 14.25 -1.04 -0.73
CA ARG A 90 13.98 -0.85 0.69
C ARG A 90 12.96 0.25 0.94
N ALA A 91 11.81 -0.13 1.48
CA ALA A 91 10.80 0.81 1.96
C ALA A 91 11.06 1.17 3.44
N PRO A 92 11.21 2.48 3.79
CA PRO A 92 11.72 2.90 5.09
C PRO A 92 10.67 2.78 6.20
N TYR A 93 11.10 2.30 7.38
CA TYR A 93 10.26 2.14 8.56
C TYR A 93 9.49 3.42 8.96
N ARG A 94 10.12 4.61 8.86
CA ARG A 94 9.53 5.90 9.23
C ARG A 94 8.21 6.21 8.51
N LEU A 95 8.02 5.69 7.29
CA LEU A 95 6.80 5.85 6.50
C LEU A 95 5.82 4.69 6.73
N LEU A 96 6.31 3.45 6.75
CA LEU A 96 5.50 2.24 6.89
C LEU A 96 4.81 2.13 8.26
N ARG A 97 5.45 2.63 9.33
CA ARG A 97 4.82 2.65 10.66
C ARG A 97 3.55 3.49 10.74
N ARG A 98 3.37 4.44 9.82
CA ARG A 98 2.22 5.36 9.79
C ARG A 98 1.04 4.80 9.01
N MET A 99 1.29 3.87 8.10
CA MET A 99 0.26 3.38 7.18
C MET A 99 0.50 1.91 6.85
N ARG A 100 -0.42 1.05 7.32
CA ARG A 100 -0.34 -0.39 7.05
C ARG A 100 -0.37 -0.73 5.56
N ALA A 101 -1.17 -0.02 4.76
CA ALA A 101 -1.29 -0.27 3.33
C ALA A 101 0.03 -0.09 2.57
N GLY A 102 1.03 0.62 3.16
CA GLY A 102 2.38 0.69 2.64
C GLY A 102 3.06 -0.68 2.49
N PHE A 103 2.60 -1.69 3.23
CA PHE A 103 3.10 -3.06 3.10
C PHE A 103 2.73 -3.71 1.75
N CYS A 104 1.76 -3.16 1.03
CA CYS A 104 1.39 -3.63 -0.32
C CYS A 104 2.50 -3.46 -1.37
N VAL A 105 3.56 -2.71 -1.09
CA VAL A 105 4.71 -2.60 -2.01
C VAL A 105 5.58 -3.86 -2.02
N LEU A 106 5.42 -4.78 -1.05
CA LEU A 106 6.26 -5.97 -0.91
C LEU A 106 6.17 -6.90 -2.13
N GLY A 107 4.95 -7.22 -2.57
CA GLY A 107 4.70 -8.09 -3.74
C GLY A 107 5.25 -7.50 -5.04
N PRO A 108 4.84 -6.29 -5.43
CA PRO A 108 5.35 -5.64 -6.63
C PRO A 108 6.87 -5.48 -6.67
N LEU A 109 7.49 -5.09 -5.54
CA LEU A 109 8.95 -5.01 -5.46
C LEU A 109 9.62 -6.36 -5.69
N LEU A 110 9.12 -7.40 -5.02
CA LEU A 110 9.67 -8.73 -5.15
C LEU A 110 9.55 -9.26 -6.59
N ALA A 111 8.38 -9.10 -7.21
CA ALA A 111 8.15 -9.53 -8.59
C ALA A 111 9.03 -8.79 -9.59
N ARG A 112 9.12 -7.46 -9.44
CA ARG A 112 9.81 -6.61 -10.42
C ARG A 112 11.32 -6.56 -10.24
N ARG A 113 11.80 -6.63 -8.98
CA ARG A 113 13.21 -6.39 -8.63
C ARG A 113 13.91 -7.62 -8.06
N GLY A 114 13.20 -8.72 -7.84
CA GLY A 114 13.73 -9.96 -7.26
C GLY A 114 14.06 -9.86 -5.76
N GLU A 115 14.07 -8.67 -5.19
CA GLU A 115 14.31 -8.41 -3.76
C GLU A 115 13.38 -7.31 -3.25
N ALA A 116 12.92 -7.46 -2.02
CA ALA A 116 12.16 -6.44 -1.32
C ALA A 116 12.51 -6.44 0.18
N VAL A 117 12.79 -5.25 0.73
CA VAL A 117 13.06 -5.03 2.15
C VAL A 117 12.02 -4.05 2.68
N VAL A 118 11.00 -4.56 3.33
CA VAL A 118 9.83 -3.78 3.75
C VAL A 118 9.66 -3.91 5.26
N ALA A 119 9.60 -2.78 5.96
CA ALA A 119 9.40 -2.80 7.40
C ALA A 119 8.03 -3.40 7.75
N LEU A 120 7.98 -4.15 8.85
CA LEU A 120 6.71 -4.59 9.40
C LEU A 120 5.83 -3.37 9.72
N PRO A 121 4.55 -3.40 9.36
CA PRO A 121 3.66 -2.29 9.64
C PRO A 121 3.54 -2.10 11.16
N GLY A 122 3.53 -0.85 11.61
CA GLY A 122 3.26 -0.51 13.00
C GLY A 122 1.87 -0.98 13.43
N GLY A 123 1.66 -1.09 14.74
CA GLY A 123 0.34 -1.38 15.30
C GLY A 123 -0.69 -0.34 14.89
N CYS A 124 -1.94 -0.77 14.73
CA CYS A 124 -3.07 0.13 14.52
C CYS A 124 -3.88 0.24 15.81
N ALA A 125 -4.42 1.41 16.11
CA ALA A 125 -5.31 1.63 17.25
C ALA A 125 -6.56 0.71 17.26
N ILE A 126 -6.89 0.11 16.11
CA ILE A 126 -8.05 -0.78 15.95
C ILE A 126 -7.71 -2.26 16.27
N GLY A 127 -6.43 -2.60 16.48
CA GLY A 127 -6.01 -3.96 16.88
C GLY A 127 -4.87 -4.56 16.05
N PRO A 128 -4.38 -5.75 16.44
CA PRO A 128 -3.35 -6.47 15.71
C PRO A 128 -3.85 -6.84 14.32
N ARG A 129 -3.04 -6.59 13.32
CA ARG A 129 -3.36 -6.95 11.94
C ARG A 129 -2.17 -7.73 11.37
N PRO A 130 -2.14 -9.05 11.50
CA PRO A 130 -1.04 -9.87 11.09
C PRO A 130 -0.80 -9.76 9.57
N VAL A 131 0.46 -9.91 9.17
CA VAL A 131 0.90 -9.96 7.77
C VAL A 131 1.22 -11.40 7.33
N ASP A 132 0.89 -12.37 8.16
CA ASP A 132 1.15 -13.79 7.98
C ASP A 132 0.62 -14.31 6.65
N LEU A 133 -0.63 -13.96 6.26
CA LEU A 133 -1.21 -14.36 4.98
C LEU A 133 -0.48 -13.73 3.79
N HIS A 134 0.03 -12.49 3.91
CA HIS A 134 0.89 -11.89 2.89
C HIS A 134 2.15 -12.73 2.69
N LEU A 135 2.83 -13.05 3.80
CA LEU A 135 4.09 -13.80 3.75
C LEU A 135 3.88 -15.25 3.30
N ALA A 136 2.83 -15.89 3.77
CA ALA A 136 2.47 -17.25 3.37
C ALA A 136 2.18 -17.32 1.86
N GLY A 137 1.41 -16.36 1.34
CA GLY A 137 1.10 -16.29 -0.09
C GLY A 137 2.35 -16.10 -0.95
N LEU A 138 3.23 -15.17 -0.58
CA LEU A 138 4.49 -14.95 -1.31
C LEU A 138 5.44 -16.16 -1.24
N LYS A 139 5.50 -16.85 -0.08
CA LYS A 139 6.25 -18.11 0.04
C LYS A 139 5.69 -19.19 -0.88
N SER A 140 4.37 -19.28 -1.01
CA SER A 140 3.72 -20.22 -1.94
C SER A 140 4.08 -19.96 -3.40
N LEU A 141 4.38 -18.71 -3.76
CA LEU A 141 4.92 -18.34 -5.08
C LEU A 141 6.42 -18.63 -5.23
N GLY A 142 7.09 -19.13 -4.19
CA GLY A 142 8.51 -19.47 -4.21
C GLY A 142 9.44 -18.40 -3.64
N ALA A 143 8.92 -17.41 -2.93
CA ALA A 143 9.74 -16.40 -2.28
C ALA A 143 10.45 -16.96 -1.02
N GLU A 144 11.73 -16.63 -0.88
CA GLU A 144 12.48 -16.78 0.36
C GLU A 144 12.24 -15.55 1.24
N ILE A 145 11.76 -15.75 2.47
CA ILE A 145 11.39 -14.65 3.36
C ILE A 145 12.04 -14.82 4.72
N GLU A 146 12.75 -13.79 5.15
CA GLU A 146 13.36 -13.67 6.47
C GLU A 146 12.83 -12.42 7.19
N LEU A 147 12.79 -12.52 8.53
CA LEU A 147 12.52 -11.36 9.40
C LEU A 147 13.82 -10.91 10.04
N ARG A 148 14.26 -9.68 9.73
CA ARG A 148 15.49 -9.10 10.25
C ARG A 148 15.26 -7.69 10.79
N HIS A 149 15.51 -7.48 12.07
CA HIS A 149 15.43 -6.15 12.72
C HIS A 149 14.13 -5.38 12.43
N GLY A 150 12.98 -6.08 12.46
CA GLY A 150 11.67 -5.46 12.18
C GLY A 150 11.36 -5.25 10.69
N TYR A 151 12.17 -5.82 9.80
CA TYR A 151 11.93 -5.83 8.36
C TYR A 151 11.64 -7.24 7.86
N VAL A 152 10.76 -7.32 6.89
CA VAL A 152 10.62 -8.47 5.99
C VAL A 152 11.64 -8.29 4.89
N VAL A 153 12.55 -9.25 4.74
CA VAL A 153 13.49 -9.37 3.63
C VAL A 153 12.99 -10.52 2.77
N ALA A 154 12.47 -10.19 1.60
CA ALA A 154 11.97 -11.18 0.64
C ALA A 154 12.88 -11.23 -0.58
N ARG A 155 13.20 -12.42 -1.07
CA ARG A 155 13.99 -12.67 -2.28
C ARG A 155 13.35 -13.74 -3.13
N ALA A 156 13.42 -13.58 -4.45
CA ALA A 156 13.04 -14.60 -5.40
C ALA A 156 13.87 -14.46 -6.68
N ARG A 157 14.42 -15.57 -7.15
CA ARG A 157 15.02 -15.62 -8.48
C ARG A 157 13.94 -15.65 -9.57
N GLN A 158 12.89 -16.39 -9.30
CA GLN A 158 11.73 -16.54 -10.16
C GLN A 158 10.53 -16.92 -9.29
N LEU A 159 9.47 -16.14 -9.39
CA LEU A 159 8.18 -16.51 -8.80
C LEU A 159 7.45 -17.49 -9.72
N ARG A 160 6.66 -18.39 -9.14
CA ARG A 160 5.92 -19.43 -9.84
C ARG A 160 4.47 -19.39 -9.43
N GLY A 161 3.57 -19.52 -10.39
CA GLY A 161 2.14 -19.60 -10.12
C GLY A 161 1.77 -20.74 -9.17
N ALA A 162 0.87 -20.48 -8.24
CA ALA A 162 0.39 -21.45 -7.26
C ALA A 162 -1.09 -21.22 -6.93
N THR A 163 -1.77 -22.27 -6.48
CA THR A 163 -3.11 -22.11 -5.90
C THR A 163 -2.97 -21.72 -4.44
N ILE A 164 -3.45 -20.52 -4.09
CA ILE A 164 -3.25 -19.94 -2.76
C ILE A 164 -4.60 -19.56 -2.16
N ARG A 165 -4.84 -20.03 -0.94
CA ARG A 165 -5.99 -19.61 -0.14
C ARG A 165 -5.61 -18.41 0.71
N MET A 166 -6.18 -17.24 0.40
CA MET A 166 -5.91 -15.97 1.11
C MET A 166 -6.89 -15.74 2.27
N ALA A 167 -7.08 -16.77 3.12
CA ALA A 167 -7.93 -16.74 4.30
C ALA A 167 -7.29 -17.51 5.45
N GLY A 168 -7.39 -16.98 6.66
CA GLY A 168 -6.91 -17.56 7.91
C GLY A 168 -8.03 -17.66 8.96
N PRO A 169 -7.69 -17.91 10.23
CA PRO A 169 -8.65 -18.00 11.34
C PRO A 169 -9.53 -16.75 11.48
N ASP A 170 -8.96 -15.57 11.20
CA ASP A 170 -9.65 -14.28 11.28
C ASP A 170 -10.36 -13.89 9.96
N GLY A 171 -10.50 -14.82 9.03
CA GLY A 171 -11.16 -14.61 7.74
C GLY A 171 -10.21 -14.25 6.59
N PRO A 172 -10.75 -13.78 5.45
CA PRO A 172 -9.96 -13.42 4.27
C PRO A 172 -9.23 -12.07 4.45
N THR A 173 -8.11 -11.92 3.75
CA THR A 173 -7.34 -10.68 3.73
C THR A 173 -7.44 -9.98 2.37
N VAL A 174 -7.93 -8.75 2.35
CA VAL A 174 -8.01 -7.93 1.12
C VAL A 174 -6.63 -7.45 0.70
N THR A 175 -5.87 -6.84 1.63
CA THR A 175 -4.53 -6.31 1.34
C THR A 175 -3.51 -7.41 1.06
N GLY A 176 -3.64 -8.57 1.74
CA GLY A 176 -2.83 -9.74 1.44
C GLY A 176 -3.08 -10.27 0.03
N THR A 177 -4.34 -10.36 -0.37
CA THR A 177 -4.73 -10.76 -1.73
C THR A 177 -4.15 -9.82 -2.77
N ALA A 178 -4.31 -8.50 -2.60
CA ALA A 178 -3.75 -7.51 -3.51
C ALA A 178 -2.22 -7.63 -3.64
N ASN A 179 -1.53 -7.82 -2.51
CA ASN A 179 -0.07 -7.93 -2.47
C ASN A 179 0.43 -9.19 -3.18
N VAL A 180 -0.22 -10.34 -2.92
CA VAL A 180 0.15 -11.62 -3.55
C VAL A 180 -0.21 -11.64 -5.04
N LEU A 181 -1.39 -11.10 -5.40
CA LEU A 181 -1.81 -10.96 -6.79
C LEU A 181 -0.84 -10.10 -7.61
N SER A 182 -0.30 -9.02 -7.01
CA SER A 182 0.70 -8.18 -7.67
C SER A 182 2.08 -8.85 -7.79
N ALA A 183 2.29 -9.99 -7.15
CA ALA A 183 3.53 -10.77 -7.26
C ALA A 183 3.39 -11.97 -8.20
N ALA A 184 2.17 -12.37 -8.55
CA ALA A 184 1.88 -13.52 -9.40
C ALA A 184 1.93 -13.15 -10.87
#